data_3f7744285b951a009146466af0e529b0
#
_entry.id   3f7744285b951a009146466af0e529b0
#
_cell.length_a   1.000
_cell.length_b   1.000
_cell.length_c   1.000
_cell.angle_alpha   90.00
_cell.angle_beta   90.00
_cell.angle_gamma   90.00
#
_symmetry.space_group_name_H-M   'P 1'
#
loop_
_entity.id
_entity.type
_entity.pdbx_description
1 polymer ?
#
loop_
_entity_poly.entity_id
_entity_poly.type
_entity_poly.pdbx_seq_one_letter_code
_entity_poly.pdbx_strand_id
1 'polypeptide(L)'
;MPSLTPKIIGGHTYYYARYCQRVDGKPKIVRQVYLCKIDDLVAAAERSQLAPQPLETEVAAFGDVAALLDIAQRLDLVQLLDSVLPVKRHQGLSVGQYLLLAAINRAVSPTSKVQFADWHRQTVLTRLLPADPAALSSQGFWNHMDLVTAEHVLECEEQITQRLIQRFQLDLRALVYDGTNFFTYINTRTPAELPQRGHNKQKRGDLRQVSLGLLVSADFHIPLFHKVYAGNVNDSTEFRSITEELSTHYRQLAQSCDHITLVFDKGNNSEEAFASLQNTPFHFVGSLVPSQLSELLAISRKQFRTLSQVGLEGVEAYRTQKKVFGQTRTIVLTFNQNLYDGQLQGLTAHLGKARRKLRDLQTQLQRRREGKVKGGKAPTLDSVKKQIHTICSAQFVEKILKAEAQPLGRGLELTFRTDQAALDRLCRVQFGKTILFTDNADWTEEQIVLAYRSQYHIEDSFKQMKNPHFLGWSPMFHWTDSKIQVHAFYCVLALLLTSLLQRELAGKGEPLSIHRLLEELGGIRETLVVYPRRQGQRQASTATCLTRMTALQQRLFSLLDLQRFVPAPR
;
A
#
# COMPACT_ATOMS: atom_id res chain seq x y z
N MET A 1 19.16 -23.99 59.41
CA MET A 1 18.15 -22.96 59.12
C MET A 1 17.96 -22.11 60.35
N PRO A 2 17.70 -20.81 60.28
CA PRO A 2 17.37 -20.01 61.45
C PRO A 2 15.99 -20.40 61.99
N SER A 3 15.83 -20.34 63.29
CA SER A 3 14.53 -20.50 63.97
C SER A 3 13.98 -19.11 64.34
N LEU A 4 12.68 -18.90 64.15
CA LEU A 4 11.99 -17.71 64.62
C LEU A 4 11.70 -17.86 66.10
N THR A 5 12.16 -16.92 66.93
CA THR A 5 12.01 -17.02 68.42
C THR A 5 11.42 -15.70 68.90
N PRO A 6 10.28 -15.74 69.63
CA PRO A 6 9.74 -14.57 70.31
C PRO A 6 10.51 -14.27 71.60
N LYS A 7 10.65 -13.01 71.99
CA LYS A 7 11.18 -12.54 73.25
C LYS A 7 10.31 -11.37 73.74
N ILE A 8 9.81 -11.53 75.00
CA ILE A 8 8.99 -10.50 75.63
C ILE A 8 9.90 -9.56 76.41
N ILE A 9 9.87 -8.26 76.11
CA ILE A 9 10.62 -7.23 76.81
C ILE A 9 9.66 -6.07 77.08
N GLY A 10 9.47 -5.70 78.35
CA GLY A 10 8.60 -4.63 78.78
C GLY A 10 7.13 -4.77 78.31
N GLY A 11 6.61 -5.99 78.27
CA GLY A 11 5.24 -6.29 77.84
C GLY A 11 5.03 -6.39 76.33
N HIS A 12 6.07 -6.13 75.52
CA HIS A 12 6.01 -6.21 74.08
C HIS A 12 6.74 -7.46 73.55
N THR A 13 6.16 -8.10 72.49
CA THR A 13 6.77 -9.28 71.87
C THR A 13 7.64 -8.85 70.67
N TYR A 14 8.92 -9.22 70.76
CA TYR A 14 9.94 -8.98 69.72
C TYR A 14 10.35 -10.32 69.10
N TYR A 15 10.48 -10.36 67.75
CA TYR A 15 10.88 -11.56 67.02
C TYR A 15 12.35 -11.49 66.60
N TYR A 16 13.04 -12.62 66.82
CA TYR A 16 14.44 -12.78 66.45
C TYR A 16 14.64 -14.03 65.60
N ALA A 17 15.50 -13.92 64.58
CA ALA A 17 16.05 -15.06 63.87
C ALA A 17 17.26 -15.56 64.60
N ARG A 18 17.20 -16.80 65.10
CA ARG A 18 18.29 -17.49 65.83
C ARG A 18 18.92 -18.53 64.93
N TYR A 19 20.24 -18.49 64.83
CA TYR A 19 21.06 -19.44 64.12
C TYR A 19 21.76 -20.31 65.22
N CYS A 20 21.43 -21.60 65.27
CA CYS A 20 22.01 -22.53 66.20
C CYS A 20 22.96 -23.48 65.46
N GLN A 21 24.14 -23.70 66.03
CA GLN A 21 25.06 -24.78 65.66
C GLN A 21 25.32 -25.68 66.85
N ARG A 22 25.64 -26.99 66.62
CA ARG A 22 26.08 -27.88 67.66
C ARG A 22 27.56 -27.66 67.96
N VAL A 23 27.88 -27.22 69.15
CA VAL A 23 29.22 -27.10 69.69
C VAL A 23 29.30 -28.05 70.87
N ASP A 24 30.25 -29.00 70.87
CA ASP A 24 30.43 -30.06 71.90
C ASP A 24 29.14 -30.87 72.17
N GLY A 25 28.41 -31.21 71.08
CA GLY A 25 27.19 -31.99 71.16
C GLY A 25 25.93 -31.24 71.64
N LYS A 26 26.04 -30.00 72.10
CA LYS A 26 24.93 -29.17 72.61
C LYS A 26 24.59 -28.03 71.58
N PRO A 27 23.29 -27.70 71.38
CA PRO A 27 22.90 -26.61 70.53
C PRO A 27 23.31 -25.27 71.17
N LYS A 28 24.14 -24.49 70.47
CA LYS A 28 24.56 -23.14 70.88
C LYS A 28 24.06 -22.12 69.85
N ILE A 29 23.52 -20.97 70.30
CA ILE A 29 23.15 -19.85 69.48
C ILE A 29 24.45 -19.14 68.99
N VAL A 30 24.76 -19.26 67.72
CA VAL A 30 25.97 -18.62 67.12
C VAL A 30 25.67 -17.21 66.53
N ARG A 31 24.42 -16.94 66.22
CA ARG A 31 23.98 -15.64 65.73
C ARG A 31 22.53 -15.44 66.12
N GLN A 32 22.18 -14.22 66.53
CA GLN A 32 20.81 -13.80 66.75
C GLN A 32 20.63 -12.41 66.07
N VAL A 33 19.59 -12.27 65.26
CA VAL A 33 19.25 -11.04 64.57
C VAL A 33 17.85 -10.61 64.98
N TYR A 34 17.69 -9.38 65.45
CA TYR A 34 16.37 -8.79 65.66
C TYR A 34 15.69 -8.61 64.33
N LEU A 35 14.44 -9.00 64.20
CA LEU A 35 13.64 -8.87 62.99
C LEU A 35 12.65 -7.69 63.10
N CYS A 36 11.70 -7.76 64.05
CA CYS A 36 10.61 -6.79 64.15
C CYS A 36 9.72 -7.06 65.37
N LYS A 37 8.75 -6.19 65.65
CA LYS A 37 7.60 -6.46 66.50
C LYS A 37 6.56 -7.28 65.73
N ILE A 38 5.59 -7.88 66.44
CA ILE A 38 4.54 -8.70 65.82
C ILE A 38 3.75 -7.87 64.77
N ASP A 39 3.40 -6.65 65.11
CA ASP A 39 2.63 -5.77 64.24
C ASP A 39 3.37 -5.46 62.94
N ASP A 40 4.70 -5.25 63.02
CA ASP A 40 5.55 -5.04 61.83
C ASP A 40 5.64 -6.31 60.98
N LEU A 41 5.65 -7.51 61.61
CA LEU A 41 5.67 -8.79 60.91
C LEU A 41 4.35 -9.03 60.18
N VAL A 42 3.22 -8.75 60.80
CA VAL A 42 1.89 -8.85 60.24
C VAL A 42 1.78 -7.86 59.05
N ALA A 43 2.13 -6.58 59.28
CA ALA A 43 2.11 -5.58 58.25
C ALA A 43 3.07 -5.90 57.06
N ALA A 44 4.20 -6.54 57.30
CA ALA A 44 5.11 -7.03 56.27
C ALA A 44 4.53 -8.22 55.49
N ALA A 45 3.86 -9.13 56.20
CA ALA A 45 3.17 -10.28 55.60
C ALA A 45 1.98 -9.83 54.74
N GLU A 46 1.16 -8.91 55.21
CA GLU A 46 0.05 -8.30 54.47
C GLU A 46 0.56 -7.55 53.22
N ARG A 47 1.63 -6.75 53.36
CA ARG A 47 2.27 -6.07 52.21
C ARG A 47 2.89 -7.05 51.21
N SER A 48 3.39 -8.19 51.65
CA SER A 48 3.95 -9.21 50.76
C SER A 48 2.88 -10.03 50.02
N GLN A 49 1.66 -10.11 50.56
CA GLN A 49 0.50 -10.74 49.90
C GLN A 49 -0.18 -9.83 48.87
N LEU A 50 -0.03 -8.53 48.99
CA LEU A 50 -0.50 -7.58 47.99
C LEU A 50 0.53 -7.53 46.88
N ALA A 51 0.12 -7.96 45.65
CA ALA A 51 0.94 -7.76 44.46
C ALA A 51 1.25 -6.26 44.35
N PRO A 52 2.52 -5.85 44.12
CA PRO A 52 2.86 -4.45 43.99
C PRO A 52 2.07 -3.82 42.87
N GLN A 53 1.34 -2.74 43.14
CA GLN A 53 0.62 -2.02 42.11
C GLN A 53 1.63 -1.29 41.22
N PRO A 54 1.45 -1.34 39.88
CA PRO A 54 2.31 -0.60 38.97
C PRO A 54 2.15 0.93 39.17
N LEU A 55 3.27 1.65 39.12
CA LEU A 55 3.29 3.11 39.19
C LEU A 55 2.97 3.71 37.82
N GLU A 56 3.51 3.11 36.77
CA GLU A 56 3.46 3.63 35.42
C GLU A 56 3.49 2.47 34.43
N THR A 57 2.86 2.68 33.27
CA THR A 57 2.93 1.75 32.14
C THR A 57 3.21 2.54 30.87
N GLU A 58 4.22 2.11 30.12
CA GLU A 58 4.50 2.63 28.77
C GLU A 58 4.15 1.52 27.76
N VAL A 59 3.50 1.92 26.66
CA VAL A 59 3.09 1.01 25.59
C VAL A 59 3.75 1.42 24.28
N ALA A 60 4.51 0.50 23.67
CA ALA A 60 5.19 0.70 22.40
C ALA A 60 4.62 -0.22 21.30
N ALA A 61 4.54 0.28 20.08
CA ALA A 61 4.24 -0.53 18.90
C ALA A 61 5.36 -1.56 18.70
N PHE A 62 4.98 -2.84 18.54
CA PHE A 62 5.93 -3.95 18.47
C PHE A 62 5.76 -4.80 17.21
N GLY A 63 4.63 -5.48 17.03
CA GLY A 63 4.53 -6.59 16.08
C GLY A 63 4.75 -6.19 14.62
N ASP A 64 4.10 -5.15 14.16
CA ASP A 64 4.24 -4.60 12.81
C ASP A 64 5.64 -4.01 12.58
N VAL A 65 6.13 -3.24 13.52
CA VAL A 65 7.46 -2.59 13.47
C VAL A 65 8.58 -3.63 13.46
N ALA A 66 8.51 -4.62 14.36
CA ALA A 66 9.52 -5.68 14.44
C ALA A 66 9.52 -6.58 13.20
N ALA A 67 8.34 -6.91 12.66
CA ALA A 67 8.23 -7.72 11.46
C ALA A 67 8.82 -7.01 10.22
N LEU A 68 8.56 -5.72 10.04
CA LEU A 68 9.12 -4.95 8.92
C LEU A 68 10.63 -4.74 9.08
N LEU A 69 11.10 -4.52 10.31
CA LEU A 69 12.52 -4.43 10.60
C LEU A 69 13.24 -5.74 10.28
N ASP A 70 12.62 -6.89 10.59
CA ASP A 70 13.16 -8.20 10.23
C ASP A 70 13.34 -8.38 8.73
N ILE A 71 12.29 -8.07 7.94
CA ILE A 71 12.39 -8.11 6.47
C ILE A 71 13.54 -7.23 5.99
N ALA A 72 13.67 -6.00 6.51
CA ALA A 72 14.74 -5.07 6.14
C ALA A 72 16.13 -5.62 6.51
N GLN A 73 16.27 -6.26 7.68
CA GLN A 73 17.54 -6.88 8.11
C GLN A 73 17.91 -8.07 7.21
N ARG A 74 16.96 -8.94 6.87
CA ARG A 74 17.21 -10.07 5.96
C ARG A 74 17.54 -9.65 4.54
N LEU A 75 17.08 -8.47 4.13
CA LEU A 75 17.45 -7.85 2.85
C LEU A 75 18.81 -7.14 2.92
N ASP A 76 19.39 -6.96 4.11
CA ASP A 76 20.53 -6.07 4.41
C ASP A 76 20.28 -4.63 3.91
N LEU A 77 19.03 -4.17 4.02
CA LEU A 77 18.56 -2.94 3.34
C LEU A 77 19.40 -1.72 3.73
N VAL A 78 19.69 -1.52 5.01
CA VAL A 78 20.51 -0.36 5.45
C VAL A 78 21.91 -0.43 4.89
N GLN A 79 22.58 -1.59 4.94
CA GLN A 79 23.92 -1.75 4.40
C GLN A 79 23.95 -1.51 2.89
N LEU A 80 22.95 -2.02 2.18
CA LEU A 80 22.80 -1.80 0.74
C LEU A 80 22.63 -0.30 0.43
N LEU A 81 21.71 0.37 1.11
CA LEU A 81 21.48 1.80 0.90
C LEU A 81 22.74 2.62 1.23
N ASP A 82 23.41 2.34 2.34
CA ASP A 82 24.62 3.05 2.76
C ASP A 82 25.84 2.75 1.89
N SER A 83 25.83 1.68 1.10
CA SER A 83 26.89 1.42 0.11
C SER A 83 26.82 2.33 -1.12
N VAL A 84 25.62 2.82 -1.43
CA VAL A 84 25.34 3.72 -2.57
C VAL A 84 25.28 5.17 -2.13
N LEU A 85 24.64 5.43 -0.99
CA LEU A 85 24.33 6.78 -0.52
C LEU A 85 25.51 7.44 0.21
N PRO A 86 25.67 8.78 0.10
CA PRO A 86 26.74 9.49 0.75
C PRO A 86 26.77 9.32 2.27
N VAL A 87 27.93 9.07 2.83
CA VAL A 87 28.13 8.95 4.28
C VAL A 87 28.16 10.32 4.93
N LYS A 88 27.24 10.56 5.86
CA LYS A 88 27.22 11.77 6.68
C LYS A 88 27.86 11.52 8.05
N ARG A 89 29.03 12.12 8.27
CA ARG A 89 29.91 11.82 9.42
C ARG A 89 29.46 12.35 10.79
N HIS A 90 28.39 13.16 10.91
CA HIS A 90 28.18 13.95 12.14
C HIS A 90 26.80 13.85 12.81
N GLN A 91 25.94 12.89 12.47
CA GLN A 91 24.58 12.85 13.04
C GLN A 91 24.09 11.49 13.58
N GLY A 92 24.96 10.57 13.90
CA GLY A 92 24.59 9.32 14.56
C GLY A 92 23.77 8.30 13.75
N LEU A 93 22.99 8.74 12.76
CA LEU A 93 22.23 7.90 11.83
C LEU A 93 22.76 8.05 10.41
N SER A 94 22.86 6.93 9.69
CA SER A 94 23.15 6.93 8.26
C SER A 94 21.94 7.35 7.42
N VAL A 95 22.15 7.67 6.14
CA VAL A 95 21.06 7.99 5.21
C VAL A 95 20.15 6.78 5.03
N GLY A 96 20.73 5.57 4.91
CA GLY A 96 19.98 4.32 4.82
C GLY A 96 19.08 4.06 6.05
N GLN A 97 19.58 4.34 7.26
CA GLN A 97 18.79 4.25 8.48
C GLN A 97 17.60 5.24 8.49
N TYR A 98 17.83 6.48 8.04
CA TYR A 98 16.72 7.45 7.88
C TYR A 98 15.66 6.97 6.90
N LEU A 99 16.06 6.43 5.75
CA LEU A 99 15.13 5.90 4.75
C LEU A 99 14.37 4.68 5.28
N LEU A 100 15.04 3.78 5.99
CA LEU A 100 14.37 2.64 6.64
C LEU A 100 13.34 3.09 7.68
N LEU A 101 13.72 4.00 8.58
CA LEU A 101 12.79 4.55 9.57
C LEU A 101 11.58 5.22 8.90
N ALA A 102 11.83 5.98 7.80
CA ALA A 102 10.75 6.59 7.03
C ALA A 102 9.85 5.53 6.38
N ALA A 103 10.41 4.49 5.81
CA ALA A 103 9.65 3.40 5.19
C ALA A 103 8.77 2.67 6.22
N ILE A 104 9.31 2.30 7.38
CA ILE A 104 8.52 1.69 8.45
C ILE A 104 7.41 2.64 8.93
N ASN A 105 7.73 3.93 9.14
CA ASN A 105 6.71 4.91 9.51
C ASN A 105 5.58 5.00 8.48
N ARG A 106 5.91 5.04 7.18
CA ARG A 106 4.90 5.04 6.11
C ARG A 106 4.05 3.78 6.11
N ALA A 107 4.65 2.64 6.40
CA ALA A 107 3.93 1.37 6.44
C ALA A 107 2.92 1.30 7.59
N VAL A 108 3.31 1.67 8.81
CA VAL A 108 2.52 1.39 10.02
C VAL A 108 1.76 2.59 10.59
N SER A 109 2.27 3.81 10.39
CA SER A 109 1.68 5.03 10.98
C SER A 109 2.18 6.28 10.24
N PRO A 110 1.66 6.57 9.04
CA PRO A 110 2.10 7.71 8.23
C PRO A 110 1.97 9.04 8.98
N THR A 111 3.08 9.65 9.37
CA THR A 111 3.12 10.91 10.12
C THR A 111 3.94 11.98 9.41
N SER A 112 3.77 13.23 9.83
CA SER A 112 4.62 14.34 9.37
C SER A 112 6.02 14.25 9.99
N LYS A 113 7.01 14.92 9.38
CA LYS A 113 8.39 14.93 9.90
C LYS A 113 8.50 15.57 11.29
N VAL A 114 7.59 16.48 11.63
CA VAL A 114 7.52 17.10 12.96
C VAL A 114 7.16 16.08 14.04
N GLN A 115 6.30 15.11 13.73
CA GLN A 115 5.85 14.08 14.66
C GLN A 115 6.74 12.84 14.67
N PHE A 116 7.80 12.84 13.86
CA PHE A 116 8.59 11.62 13.60
C PHE A 116 9.35 11.13 14.84
N ALA A 117 9.94 12.03 15.62
CA ALA A 117 10.61 11.69 16.88
C ALA A 117 9.63 11.12 17.92
N ASP A 118 8.40 11.66 17.98
CA ASP A 118 7.35 11.18 18.89
C ASP A 118 6.87 9.79 18.47
N TRP A 119 6.67 9.57 17.18
CA TRP A 119 6.35 8.24 16.67
C TRP A 119 7.45 7.22 16.99
N HIS A 120 8.73 7.55 16.74
CA HIS A 120 9.85 6.65 17.04
C HIS A 120 9.87 6.26 18.53
N ARG A 121 9.66 7.24 19.43
CA ARG A 121 9.61 7.01 20.88
C ARG A 121 8.50 6.07 21.31
N GLN A 122 7.38 6.01 20.56
CA GLN A 122 6.23 5.14 20.81
C GLN A 122 6.37 3.75 20.19
N THR A 123 7.56 3.40 19.70
CA THR A 123 7.84 2.10 19.07
C THR A 123 9.02 1.41 19.72
N VAL A 124 9.13 0.10 19.50
CA VAL A 124 10.30 -0.68 19.94
C VAL A 124 11.59 -0.34 19.19
N LEU A 125 11.53 0.56 18.18
CA LEU A 125 12.72 1.06 17.48
C LEU A 125 13.64 1.85 18.41
N THR A 126 13.13 2.46 19.47
CA THR A 126 13.98 3.08 20.53
C THR A 126 15.03 2.12 21.06
N ARG A 127 14.75 0.82 21.03
CA ARG A 127 15.63 -0.25 21.47
C ARG A 127 16.31 -0.98 20.32
N LEU A 128 15.58 -1.24 19.21
CA LEU A 128 16.07 -2.06 18.09
C LEU A 128 16.89 -1.25 17.08
N LEU A 129 16.57 0.00 16.90
CA LEU A 129 17.30 0.95 16.07
C LEU A 129 17.33 2.32 16.77
N PRO A 130 18.14 2.43 17.85
CA PRO A 130 18.16 3.62 18.70
C PRO A 130 18.63 4.86 17.94
N ALA A 131 17.95 5.97 18.16
CA ALA A 131 18.27 7.27 17.57
C ALA A 131 18.11 8.38 18.61
N ASP A 132 18.99 9.38 18.53
CA ASP A 132 18.81 10.60 19.30
C ASP A 132 17.54 11.33 18.78
N PRO A 133 16.59 11.71 19.67
CA PRO A 133 15.41 12.47 19.26
C PRO A 133 15.74 13.75 18.48
N ALA A 134 16.85 14.43 18.81
CA ALA A 134 17.31 15.62 18.08
C ALA A 134 17.69 15.32 16.63
N ALA A 135 18.26 14.12 16.38
CA ALA A 135 18.57 13.64 15.02
C ALA A 135 17.30 13.38 14.18
N LEU A 136 16.19 13.05 14.80
CA LEU A 136 14.90 12.78 14.14
C LEU A 136 14.06 14.05 13.89
N SER A 137 14.64 15.24 14.03
CA SER A 137 13.98 16.50 13.71
C SER A 137 13.66 16.63 12.21
N SER A 138 12.66 17.45 11.85
CA SER A 138 12.32 17.73 10.45
C SER A 138 13.53 18.23 9.65
N GLN A 139 14.35 19.09 10.24
CA GLN A 139 15.56 19.64 9.59
C GLN A 139 16.60 18.54 9.38
N GLY A 140 16.83 17.71 10.40
CA GLY A 140 17.73 16.55 10.29
C GLY A 140 17.32 15.62 9.15
N PHE A 141 16.01 15.36 9.04
CA PHE A 141 15.44 14.53 7.99
C PHE A 141 15.67 15.15 6.60
N TRP A 142 15.36 16.44 6.42
CA TRP A 142 15.53 17.12 5.13
C TRP A 142 17.00 17.19 4.71
N ASN A 143 17.91 17.40 5.65
CA ASN A 143 19.34 17.40 5.37
C ASN A 143 19.86 16.03 4.84
N HIS A 144 19.25 14.92 5.28
CA HIS A 144 19.57 13.59 4.74
C HIS A 144 18.93 13.36 3.37
N MET A 145 17.69 13.85 3.16
CA MET A 145 17.04 13.78 1.84
C MET A 145 17.81 14.57 0.77
N ASP A 146 18.48 15.67 1.13
CA ASP A 146 19.27 16.48 0.19
C ASP A 146 20.53 15.75 -0.32
N LEU A 147 20.95 14.67 0.33
CA LEU A 147 22.09 13.84 -0.09
C LEU A 147 21.69 12.77 -1.14
N VAL A 148 20.42 12.54 -1.33
CA VAL A 148 19.90 11.48 -2.21
C VAL A 148 19.53 12.09 -3.56
N THR A 149 20.20 11.67 -4.63
CA THR A 149 19.90 12.06 -6.02
C THR A 149 19.03 11.02 -6.72
N ALA A 150 18.52 11.33 -7.90
CA ALA A 150 17.77 10.39 -8.72
C ALA A 150 18.64 9.18 -9.14
N GLU A 151 19.91 9.43 -9.45
CA GLU A 151 20.90 8.39 -9.81
C GLU A 151 21.14 7.44 -8.63
N HIS A 152 21.28 7.98 -7.42
CA HIS A 152 21.40 7.16 -6.21
C HIS A 152 20.16 6.27 -6.00
N VAL A 153 18.95 6.81 -6.21
CA VAL A 153 17.71 6.04 -6.09
C VAL A 153 17.71 4.86 -7.06
N LEU A 154 18.06 5.12 -8.32
CA LEU A 154 18.11 4.10 -9.36
C LEU A 154 19.12 3.00 -9.04
N GLU A 155 20.33 3.37 -8.63
CA GLU A 155 21.36 2.40 -8.22
C GLU A 155 20.92 1.57 -7.00
N CYS A 156 20.26 2.21 -6.01
CA CYS A 156 19.67 1.49 -4.88
C CYS A 156 18.64 0.46 -5.34
N GLU A 157 17.75 0.82 -6.27
CA GLU A 157 16.72 -0.09 -6.80
C GLU A 157 17.32 -1.27 -7.55
N GLU A 158 18.38 -1.04 -8.34
CA GLU A 158 19.10 -2.12 -9.01
C GLU A 158 19.69 -3.12 -8.00
N GLN A 159 20.39 -2.62 -6.98
CA GLN A 159 20.98 -3.47 -5.95
C GLN A 159 19.93 -4.18 -5.11
N ILE A 160 18.81 -3.52 -4.78
CA ILE A 160 17.67 -4.13 -4.09
C ILE A 160 17.11 -5.27 -4.94
N THR A 161 16.89 -5.04 -6.24
CA THR A 161 16.34 -6.06 -7.14
C THR A 161 17.27 -7.26 -7.26
N GLN A 162 18.57 -7.07 -7.39
CA GLN A 162 19.55 -8.16 -7.35
C GLN A 162 19.46 -8.97 -6.05
N ARG A 163 19.34 -8.27 -4.91
CA ARG A 163 19.21 -8.92 -3.60
C ARG A 163 17.90 -9.70 -3.46
N LEU A 164 16.79 -9.19 -4.03
CA LEU A 164 15.49 -9.86 -4.07
C LEU A 164 15.56 -11.17 -4.86
N ILE A 165 16.22 -11.16 -6.01
CA ILE A 165 16.44 -12.39 -6.80
C ILE A 165 17.24 -13.41 -6.00
N GLN A 166 18.37 -12.99 -5.44
CA GLN A 166 19.31 -13.88 -4.74
C GLN A 166 18.75 -14.47 -3.44
N ARG A 167 18.11 -13.65 -2.61
CA ARG A 167 17.68 -14.07 -1.26
C ARG A 167 16.22 -14.46 -1.16
N PHE A 168 15.36 -13.83 -1.95
CA PHE A 168 13.92 -14.07 -1.92
C PHE A 168 13.43 -14.89 -3.11
N GLN A 169 14.32 -15.29 -4.03
CA GLN A 169 13.99 -16.10 -5.22
C GLN A 169 12.80 -15.51 -6.00
N LEU A 170 12.88 -14.18 -6.25
CA LEU A 170 11.83 -13.48 -6.93
C LEU A 170 11.77 -13.89 -8.40
N ASP A 171 10.58 -14.24 -8.87
CA ASP A 171 10.32 -14.55 -10.28
C ASP A 171 10.10 -13.25 -11.08
N LEU A 172 10.96 -13.01 -12.08
CA LEU A 172 10.89 -11.84 -12.95
C LEU A 172 10.26 -12.11 -14.31
N ARG A 173 9.76 -13.34 -14.58
CA ARG A 173 9.18 -13.69 -15.89
C ARG A 173 7.98 -12.84 -16.28
N ALA A 174 7.23 -12.34 -15.32
CA ALA A 174 6.14 -11.41 -15.55
C ALA A 174 6.22 -10.21 -14.59
N LEU A 175 6.31 -9.01 -15.15
CA LEU A 175 6.35 -7.74 -14.42
C LEU A 175 5.18 -6.89 -14.86
N VAL A 176 4.56 -6.19 -13.91
CA VAL A 176 3.42 -5.32 -14.16
C VAL A 176 3.84 -3.88 -14.03
N TYR A 177 3.56 -3.08 -15.06
CA TYR A 177 3.75 -1.65 -15.03
C TYR A 177 2.41 -0.92 -15.07
N ASP A 178 2.24 0.06 -14.19
CA ASP A 178 1.14 1.01 -14.23
C ASP A 178 1.53 2.34 -13.56
N GLY A 179 0.75 3.39 -13.84
CA GLY A 179 0.93 4.73 -13.31
C GLY A 179 -0.25 5.21 -12.48
N THR A 180 0.05 6.07 -11.50
CA THR A 180 -0.99 6.74 -10.72
C THR A 180 -0.59 8.15 -10.35
N ASN A 181 -1.59 8.96 -9.94
CA ASN A 181 -1.37 10.34 -9.51
C ASN A 181 -1.64 10.51 -8.01
N PHE A 182 -0.81 11.32 -7.37
CA PHE A 182 -1.00 11.76 -5.99
C PHE A 182 -1.22 13.26 -5.95
N PHE A 183 -2.29 13.72 -5.30
CA PHE A 183 -2.53 15.15 -5.12
C PHE A 183 -1.54 15.78 -4.16
N THR A 184 -1.20 17.04 -4.46
CA THR A 184 -0.37 17.87 -3.61
C THR A 184 -1.10 19.14 -3.24
N TYR A 185 -0.76 19.69 -2.07
CA TYR A 185 -1.26 20.99 -1.60
C TYR A 185 -0.18 22.07 -1.67
N ILE A 186 0.79 21.89 -2.56
CA ILE A 186 1.92 22.81 -2.78
C ILE A 186 1.40 24.12 -3.37
N ASN A 187 1.93 25.24 -2.88
CA ASN A 187 1.59 26.56 -3.41
C ASN A 187 1.90 26.64 -4.90
N THR A 188 1.00 27.26 -5.68
CA THR A 188 1.11 27.42 -7.13
C THR A 188 2.32 28.26 -7.57
N ARG A 189 2.90 29.05 -6.68
CA ARG A 189 4.10 29.87 -6.94
C ARG A 189 5.41 29.12 -6.69
N THR A 190 5.36 27.89 -6.20
CA THR A 190 6.56 27.08 -5.97
C THR A 190 7.20 26.73 -7.31
N PRO A 191 8.54 26.83 -7.46
CA PRO A 191 9.23 26.59 -8.71
C PRO A 191 9.37 25.09 -9.07
N ALA A 192 8.87 24.18 -8.22
CA ALA A 192 8.92 22.74 -8.48
C ALA A 192 8.18 22.38 -9.78
N GLU A 193 8.80 21.52 -10.60
CA GLU A 193 8.32 21.12 -11.92
C GLU A 193 7.45 19.85 -11.89
N LEU A 194 7.68 18.95 -10.92
CA LEU A 194 6.90 17.71 -10.78
C LEU A 194 5.44 17.94 -10.40
N PRO A 195 5.09 18.83 -9.45
CA PRO A 195 3.69 19.10 -9.12
C PRO A 195 3.01 19.95 -10.18
N GLN A 196 2.21 19.34 -11.04
CA GLN A 196 1.49 20.03 -12.12
C GLN A 196 -0.02 19.74 -12.06
N ARG A 197 -0.82 20.62 -12.66
CA ARG A 197 -2.24 20.36 -12.87
C ARG A 197 -2.42 19.50 -14.12
N GLY A 198 -3.06 18.34 -13.95
CA GLY A 198 -3.24 17.38 -15.04
C GLY A 198 -4.58 16.68 -14.98
N HIS A 199 -4.81 15.84 -15.96
CA HIS A 199 -6.01 15.00 -16.01
C HIS A 199 -5.97 13.96 -14.85
N ASN A 200 -7.09 13.78 -14.15
CA ASN A 200 -7.21 12.78 -13.10
C ASN A 200 -8.63 12.20 -13.03
N LYS A 201 -8.74 10.96 -12.57
CA LYS A 201 -10.02 10.22 -12.45
C LYS A 201 -11.00 10.92 -11.50
N GLN A 202 -10.52 11.70 -10.52
CA GLN A 202 -11.34 12.42 -9.54
C GLN A 202 -11.83 13.78 -10.04
N LYS A 203 -11.39 14.22 -11.23
CA LYS A 203 -11.73 15.53 -11.85
C LYS A 203 -11.37 16.74 -10.98
N ARG A 204 -10.31 16.64 -10.19
CA ARG A 204 -9.76 17.72 -9.35
C ARG A 204 -8.75 18.55 -10.14
N GLY A 205 -9.25 19.40 -11.04
CA GLY A 205 -8.41 20.35 -11.80
C GLY A 205 -7.90 21.54 -10.98
N ASP A 206 -8.38 21.69 -9.74
CA ASP A 206 -7.97 22.71 -8.76
C ASP A 206 -6.65 22.37 -8.07
N LEU A 207 -6.31 21.09 -7.93
CA LEU A 207 -5.11 20.61 -7.25
C LEU A 207 -3.98 20.31 -8.25
N ARG A 208 -2.74 20.55 -7.81
CA ARG A 208 -1.56 19.98 -8.44
C ARG A 208 -1.42 18.51 -8.04
N GLN A 209 -0.82 17.73 -8.89
CA GLN A 209 -0.56 16.31 -8.69
C GLN A 209 0.85 15.96 -9.15
N VAL A 210 1.37 14.88 -8.60
CA VAL A 210 2.62 14.24 -9.02
C VAL A 210 2.26 12.85 -9.51
N SER A 211 2.84 12.42 -10.59
CA SER A 211 2.64 11.09 -11.15
C SER A 211 3.73 10.13 -10.68
N LEU A 212 3.35 8.90 -10.40
CA LEU A 212 4.22 7.80 -10.00
C LEU A 212 3.96 6.60 -10.91
N GLY A 213 4.95 6.18 -11.68
CA GLY A 213 4.99 4.89 -12.35
C GLY A 213 5.66 3.86 -11.46
N LEU A 214 5.11 2.65 -11.39
CA LEU A 214 5.68 1.51 -10.69
C LEU A 214 5.84 0.33 -11.63
N LEU A 215 6.98 -0.36 -11.51
CA LEU A 215 7.19 -1.70 -12.03
C LEU A 215 7.24 -2.66 -10.84
N VAL A 216 6.37 -3.66 -10.86
CA VAL A 216 6.24 -4.63 -9.76
C VAL A 216 6.24 -6.06 -10.29
N SER A 217 6.60 -7.03 -9.45
CA SER A 217 6.40 -8.45 -9.78
C SER A 217 4.91 -8.78 -9.94
N ALA A 218 4.58 -9.78 -10.75
CA ALA A 218 3.21 -10.22 -10.96
C ALA A 218 2.59 -10.86 -9.71
N ASP A 219 3.41 -11.47 -8.85
CA ASP A 219 3.02 -12.01 -7.56
C ASP A 219 3.33 -11.00 -6.43
N PHE A 220 2.40 -10.80 -5.52
CA PHE A 220 2.54 -9.94 -4.34
C PHE A 220 2.98 -8.49 -4.60
N HIS A 221 3.09 -8.03 -5.85
CA HIS A 221 3.38 -6.64 -6.27
C HIS A 221 4.61 -6.05 -5.58
N ILE A 222 5.67 -6.82 -5.51
CA ILE A 222 6.95 -6.40 -4.97
C ILE A 222 7.53 -5.36 -5.91
N PRO A 223 7.70 -4.09 -5.49
CA PRO A 223 8.23 -3.05 -6.36
C PRO A 223 9.69 -3.28 -6.67
N LEU A 224 10.03 -3.10 -7.95
CA LEU A 224 11.38 -3.28 -8.49
C LEU A 224 11.96 -1.97 -8.99
N PHE A 225 11.11 -1.11 -9.52
CA PHE A 225 11.49 0.18 -10.06
C PHE A 225 10.34 1.17 -9.93
N HIS A 226 10.64 2.43 -9.71
CA HIS A 226 9.67 3.51 -9.77
C HIS A 226 10.21 4.74 -10.48
N LYS A 227 9.30 5.52 -11.04
CA LYS A 227 9.62 6.81 -11.63
C LYS A 227 8.61 7.85 -11.21
N VAL A 228 9.13 8.98 -10.73
CA VAL A 228 8.32 10.17 -10.43
C VAL A 228 8.40 11.11 -11.60
N TYR A 229 7.25 11.55 -12.11
CA TYR A 229 7.17 12.45 -13.25
C TYR A 229 6.09 13.52 -13.08
N ALA A 230 6.12 14.54 -13.93
CA ALA A 230 5.22 15.68 -13.80
C ALA A 230 3.74 15.27 -13.99
N GLY A 231 2.87 15.77 -13.12
CA GLY A 231 1.47 15.37 -13.05
C GLY A 231 0.60 15.70 -14.26
N ASN A 232 1.14 16.42 -15.26
CA ASN A 232 0.48 16.73 -16.53
C ASN A 232 0.98 15.89 -17.71
N VAL A 233 1.96 15.01 -17.51
CA VAL A 233 2.47 14.10 -18.54
C VAL A 233 1.51 12.92 -18.73
N ASN A 234 1.32 12.50 -19.98
CA ASN A 234 0.50 11.33 -20.30
C ASN A 234 1.26 10.03 -20.05
N ASP A 235 0.56 9.02 -19.55
CA ASP A 235 1.14 7.72 -19.21
C ASP A 235 1.82 7.05 -20.43
N SER A 236 1.29 7.19 -21.64
CA SER A 236 1.89 6.64 -22.86
C SER A 236 3.24 7.28 -23.24
N THR A 237 3.41 8.57 -22.98
CA THR A 237 4.68 9.27 -23.21
C THR A 237 5.73 8.82 -22.21
N GLU A 238 5.32 8.69 -20.97
CA GLU A 238 6.21 8.26 -19.88
C GLU A 238 6.60 6.79 -20.00
N PHE A 239 5.69 5.93 -20.43
CA PHE A 239 5.96 4.51 -20.66
C PHE A 239 7.13 4.28 -21.63
N ARG A 240 7.24 5.09 -22.67
CA ARG A 240 8.39 5.05 -23.60
C ARG A 240 9.71 5.36 -22.86
N SER A 241 9.76 6.45 -22.12
CA SER A 241 10.94 6.85 -21.34
C SER A 241 11.35 5.76 -20.34
N ILE A 242 10.37 5.15 -19.69
CA ILE A 242 10.60 4.06 -18.73
C ILE A 242 11.12 2.80 -19.42
N THR A 243 10.59 2.43 -20.59
CA THR A 243 11.11 1.26 -21.32
C THR A 243 12.55 1.46 -21.80
N GLU A 244 12.94 2.67 -22.17
CA GLU A 244 14.32 3.02 -22.49
C GLU A 244 15.23 2.93 -21.26
N GLU A 245 14.81 3.45 -20.12
CA GLU A 245 15.54 3.32 -18.85
C GLU A 245 15.65 1.86 -18.39
N LEU A 246 14.55 1.12 -18.39
CA LEU A 246 14.53 -0.29 -18.05
C LEU A 246 15.47 -1.09 -18.96
N SER A 247 15.49 -0.83 -20.26
CA SER A 247 16.37 -1.54 -21.18
C SER A 247 17.85 -1.28 -20.91
N THR A 248 18.18 -0.11 -20.37
CA THR A 248 19.56 0.26 -20.03
C THR A 248 20.00 -0.35 -18.70
N HIS A 249 19.17 -0.22 -17.66
CA HIS A 249 19.49 -0.62 -16.30
C HIS A 249 19.26 -2.11 -16.04
N TYR A 250 18.22 -2.71 -16.66
CA TYR A 250 17.88 -4.12 -16.48
C TYR A 250 18.56 -5.07 -17.50
N ARG A 251 19.45 -4.57 -18.36
CA ARG A 251 20.27 -5.46 -19.21
C ARG A 251 21.05 -6.49 -18.40
N GLN A 252 21.55 -6.13 -17.24
CA GLN A 252 22.26 -7.04 -16.34
C GLN A 252 21.29 -8.07 -15.71
N LEU A 253 20.05 -7.69 -15.43
CA LEU A 253 19.02 -8.59 -14.95
C LEU A 253 18.49 -9.52 -16.05
N ALA A 254 18.41 -9.02 -17.29
CA ALA A 254 18.06 -9.81 -18.45
C ALA A 254 19.12 -10.90 -18.75
N GLN A 255 20.36 -10.75 -18.31
CA GLN A 255 21.37 -11.82 -18.35
C GLN A 255 21.06 -12.96 -17.37
N SER A 256 20.23 -12.70 -16.36
CA SER A 256 19.79 -13.70 -15.37
C SER A 256 18.41 -14.30 -15.69
N CYS A 257 17.68 -13.74 -16.68
CA CYS A 257 16.31 -14.13 -17.03
C CYS A 257 16.14 -14.04 -18.54
N ASP A 258 15.99 -15.19 -19.21
CA ASP A 258 15.88 -15.28 -20.67
C ASP A 258 14.58 -14.66 -21.24
N HIS A 259 13.55 -14.47 -20.41
CA HIS A 259 12.26 -13.93 -20.80
C HIS A 259 11.66 -13.04 -19.71
N ILE A 260 11.62 -11.74 -19.92
CA ILE A 260 10.88 -10.80 -19.07
C ILE A 260 9.68 -10.28 -19.85
N THR A 261 8.48 -10.52 -19.36
CA THR A 261 7.24 -10.03 -19.98
C THR A 261 6.67 -8.85 -19.19
N LEU A 262 6.56 -7.70 -19.83
CA LEU A 262 5.93 -6.50 -19.27
C LEU A 262 4.42 -6.56 -19.49
N VAL A 263 3.65 -6.37 -18.43
CA VAL A 263 2.19 -6.30 -18.46
C VAL A 263 1.74 -4.87 -18.21
N PHE A 264 0.91 -4.32 -19.10
CA PHE A 264 0.44 -2.94 -19.00
C PHE A 264 -0.96 -2.73 -19.59
N ASP A 265 -1.62 -1.63 -19.18
CA ASP A 265 -2.97 -1.29 -19.66
C ASP A 265 -2.93 -0.54 -21.00
N LYS A 266 -4.06 -0.50 -21.67
CA LYS A 266 -4.32 0.19 -22.95
C LYS A 266 -3.93 1.67 -22.97
N GLY A 267 -3.84 2.33 -21.80
CA GLY A 267 -3.40 3.72 -21.68
C GLY A 267 -1.94 3.94 -22.09
N ASN A 268 -1.13 2.88 -22.05
CA ASN A 268 0.31 2.90 -22.36
C ASN A 268 0.61 2.56 -23.85
N ASN A 269 -0.40 2.29 -24.68
CA ASN A 269 -0.23 1.89 -26.05
C ASN A 269 0.14 3.08 -26.96
N SER A 270 1.30 3.02 -27.61
CA SER A 270 1.67 3.87 -28.75
C SER A 270 2.59 3.12 -29.71
N GLU A 271 2.65 3.53 -30.98
CA GLU A 271 3.54 2.90 -31.95
C GLU A 271 5.01 3.07 -31.57
N GLU A 272 5.35 4.23 -31.03
CA GLU A 272 6.70 4.56 -30.57
C GLU A 272 7.12 3.69 -29.38
N ALA A 273 6.22 3.45 -28.40
CA ALA A 273 6.50 2.60 -27.27
C ALA A 273 6.78 1.16 -27.71
N PHE A 274 6.01 0.63 -28.67
CA PHE A 274 6.25 -0.72 -29.20
C PHE A 274 7.49 -0.82 -30.08
N ALA A 275 7.86 0.25 -30.78
CA ALA A 275 9.12 0.32 -31.51
C ALA A 275 10.33 0.29 -30.54
N SER A 276 10.24 0.96 -29.40
CA SER A 276 11.30 0.91 -28.38
C SER A 276 11.46 -0.49 -27.78
N LEU A 277 10.36 -1.21 -27.54
CA LEU A 277 10.40 -2.57 -26.99
C LEU A 277 11.04 -3.58 -27.96
N GLN A 278 10.92 -3.40 -29.27
CA GLN A 278 11.45 -4.34 -30.28
C GLN A 278 12.97 -4.58 -30.19
N ASN A 279 13.70 -3.61 -29.68
CA ASN A 279 15.17 -3.69 -29.56
C ASN A 279 15.62 -4.06 -28.15
N THR A 280 14.71 -4.54 -27.31
CA THR A 280 14.95 -4.91 -25.93
C THR A 280 14.71 -6.41 -25.73
N PRO A 281 15.23 -7.04 -24.65
CA PRO A 281 14.91 -8.42 -24.30
C PRO A 281 13.52 -8.57 -23.66
N PHE A 282 12.70 -7.52 -23.66
CA PHE A 282 11.39 -7.54 -23.04
C PHE A 282 10.31 -7.98 -24.03
N HIS A 283 9.54 -8.94 -23.59
CA HIS A 283 8.24 -9.30 -24.18
C HIS A 283 7.13 -8.49 -23.51
N PHE A 284 5.92 -8.58 -24.01
CA PHE A 284 4.82 -7.86 -23.39
C PHE A 284 3.48 -8.59 -23.49
N VAL A 285 2.57 -8.25 -22.57
CA VAL A 285 1.13 -8.50 -22.65
C VAL A 285 0.40 -7.21 -22.39
N GLY A 286 -0.42 -6.79 -23.34
CA GLY A 286 -1.22 -5.56 -23.22
C GLY A 286 -2.68 -5.79 -23.61
N SER A 287 -3.52 -4.76 -23.44
CA SER A 287 -4.90 -4.77 -23.93
C SER A 287 -5.13 -3.69 -25.00
N LEU A 288 -6.04 -3.96 -25.93
CA LEU A 288 -6.41 -3.04 -27.00
C LEU A 288 -7.75 -2.36 -26.71
N VAL A 289 -7.88 -1.12 -27.19
CA VAL A 289 -9.17 -0.46 -27.20
C VAL A 289 -10.09 -1.19 -28.20
N PRO A 290 -11.34 -1.55 -27.83
CA PRO A 290 -12.25 -2.29 -28.69
C PRO A 290 -12.46 -1.70 -30.10
N SER A 291 -12.27 -0.39 -30.27
CA SER A 291 -12.40 0.27 -31.57
C SER A 291 -11.26 -0.04 -32.55
N GLN A 292 -10.11 -0.51 -32.08
CA GLN A 292 -8.93 -0.81 -32.90
C GLN A 292 -9.10 -2.10 -33.72
N LEU A 293 -9.82 -3.09 -33.16
CA LEU A 293 -10.12 -4.38 -33.79
C LEU A 293 -11.60 -4.75 -33.59
N SER A 294 -12.49 -3.87 -34.03
CA SER A 294 -13.94 -4.03 -33.83
C SER A 294 -14.51 -5.29 -34.50
N GLU A 295 -13.90 -5.79 -35.57
CA GLU A 295 -14.28 -7.03 -36.25
C GLU A 295 -14.13 -8.27 -35.34
N LEU A 296 -13.18 -8.27 -34.42
CA LEU A 296 -13.01 -9.40 -33.49
C LEU A 296 -14.15 -9.49 -32.49
N LEU A 297 -14.74 -8.36 -32.12
CA LEU A 297 -15.85 -8.33 -31.17
C LEU A 297 -17.12 -9.00 -31.74
N ALA A 298 -17.24 -9.09 -33.09
CA ALA A 298 -18.36 -9.75 -33.77
C ALA A 298 -18.22 -11.28 -33.81
N ILE A 299 -17.07 -11.83 -33.44
CA ILE A 299 -16.84 -13.28 -33.42
C ILE A 299 -17.83 -13.96 -32.48
N SER A 300 -18.45 -15.05 -33.00
CA SER A 300 -19.42 -15.84 -32.24
C SER A 300 -18.75 -16.54 -31.06
N ARG A 301 -19.39 -16.50 -29.87
CA ARG A 301 -18.93 -17.23 -28.67
C ARG A 301 -18.79 -18.74 -28.89
N LYS A 302 -19.44 -19.31 -29.91
CA LYS A 302 -19.25 -20.74 -30.27
C LYS A 302 -17.82 -21.09 -30.68
N GLN A 303 -17.01 -20.09 -31.04
CA GLN A 303 -15.60 -20.25 -31.42
C GLN A 303 -14.64 -20.08 -30.22
N PHE A 304 -15.15 -19.69 -29.07
CA PHE A 304 -14.35 -19.57 -27.85
C PHE A 304 -14.22 -20.93 -27.17
N ARG A 305 -13.06 -21.16 -26.57
CA ARG A 305 -12.85 -22.30 -25.67
C ARG A 305 -12.86 -21.83 -24.22
N THR A 306 -13.37 -22.63 -23.34
CA THR A 306 -13.31 -22.39 -21.89
C THR A 306 -11.87 -22.61 -21.41
N LEU A 307 -11.36 -21.67 -20.60
CA LEU A 307 -10.07 -21.80 -19.94
C LEU A 307 -10.25 -22.58 -18.63
N SER A 308 -9.39 -23.58 -18.39
CA SER A 308 -9.56 -24.53 -17.27
C SER A 308 -8.56 -24.32 -16.12
N GLN A 309 -7.67 -23.33 -16.22
CA GLN A 309 -6.69 -23.06 -15.16
C GLN A 309 -7.31 -22.37 -13.95
N VAL A 310 -6.81 -22.67 -12.75
CA VAL A 310 -7.21 -22.03 -11.49
C VAL A 310 -7.06 -20.51 -11.59
N GLY A 311 -8.08 -19.77 -11.18
CA GLY A 311 -8.15 -18.30 -11.29
C GLY A 311 -8.74 -17.80 -12.61
N LEU A 312 -9.12 -18.71 -13.54
CA LEU A 312 -9.77 -18.38 -14.81
C LEU A 312 -11.20 -18.92 -14.93
N GLU A 313 -11.84 -19.20 -13.81
CA GLU A 313 -13.19 -19.74 -13.77
C GLU A 313 -14.16 -18.82 -14.53
N GLY A 314 -14.94 -19.39 -15.44
CA GLY A 314 -15.91 -18.67 -16.26
C GLY A 314 -15.30 -17.76 -17.33
N VAL A 315 -14.03 -17.94 -17.67
CA VAL A 315 -13.38 -17.24 -18.77
C VAL A 315 -13.37 -18.14 -20.01
N GLU A 316 -13.78 -17.56 -21.12
CA GLU A 316 -13.69 -18.14 -22.44
C GLU A 316 -12.71 -17.32 -23.29
N ALA A 317 -11.97 -17.93 -24.18
CA ALA A 317 -10.99 -17.25 -25.04
C ALA A 317 -11.06 -17.72 -26.48
N TYR A 318 -10.74 -16.81 -27.40
CA TYR A 318 -10.53 -17.07 -28.82
C TYR A 318 -9.17 -16.50 -29.22
N ARG A 319 -8.31 -17.29 -29.83
CA ARG A 319 -6.96 -16.90 -30.25
C ARG A 319 -6.90 -16.68 -31.76
N THR A 320 -6.18 -15.66 -32.17
CA THR A 320 -5.89 -15.37 -33.58
C THR A 320 -4.59 -14.57 -33.68
N GLN A 321 -4.20 -14.25 -34.92
CA GLN A 321 -3.10 -13.31 -35.20
C GLN A 321 -3.61 -12.15 -36.02
N LYS A 322 -3.15 -10.95 -35.69
CA LYS A 322 -3.50 -9.70 -36.41
C LYS A 322 -2.31 -8.77 -36.46
N LYS A 323 -2.27 -7.93 -37.49
CA LYS A 323 -1.31 -6.82 -37.57
C LYS A 323 -1.74 -5.68 -36.66
N VAL A 324 -0.93 -5.41 -35.63
CA VAL A 324 -1.17 -4.37 -34.64
C VAL A 324 0.14 -3.63 -34.37
N PHE A 325 0.14 -2.31 -34.39
CA PHE A 325 1.33 -1.46 -34.24
C PHE A 325 2.50 -1.96 -35.13
N GLY A 326 2.21 -2.04 -36.43
CA GLY A 326 3.19 -2.37 -37.46
C GLY A 326 3.58 -3.85 -37.60
N GLN A 327 3.25 -4.74 -36.64
CA GLN A 327 3.67 -6.14 -36.63
C GLN A 327 2.51 -7.13 -36.46
N THR A 328 2.71 -8.36 -36.94
CA THR A 328 1.78 -9.48 -36.69
C THR A 328 2.00 -10.00 -35.27
N ARG A 329 0.95 -9.97 -34.45
CA ARG A 329 0.98 -10.32 -33.03
C ARG A 329 -0.12 -11.31 -32.68
N THR A 330 0.12 -12.08 -31.63
CA THR A 330 -0.91 -12.95 -31.06
C THR A 330 -1.97 -12.11 -30.37
N ILE A 331 -3.23 -12.35 -30.71
CA ILE A 331 -4.40 -11.70 -30.14
C ILE A 331 -5.21 -12.76 -29.38
N VAL A 332 -5.61 -12.45 -28.17
CA VAL A 332 -6.53 -13.28 -27.37
C VAL A 332 -7.75 -12.46 -27.02
N LEU A 333 -8.87 -12.77 -27.65
CA LEU A 333 -10.16 -12.20 -27.32
C LEU A 333 -10.78 -13.02 -26.19
N THR A 334 -10.97 -12.41 -25.02
CA THR A 334 -11.59 -13.09 -23.87
C THR A 334 -13.03 -12.68 -23.68
N PHE A 335 -13.83 -13.58 -23.09
CA PHE A 335 -15.15 -13.27 -22.54
C PHE A 335 -15.19 -13.72 -21.07
N ASN A 336 -15.76 -12.88 -20.21
CA ASN A 336 -15.97 -13.18 -18.80
C ASN A 336 -17.38 -12.74 -18.39
N GLN A 337 -18.17 -13.65 -17.81
CA GLN A 337 -19.54 -13.40 -17.42
C GLN A 337 -19.63 -12.33 -16.31
N ASN A 338 -18.77 -12.38 -15.31
CA ASN A 338 -18.77 -11.39 -14.22
C ASN A 338 -18.50 -9.97 -14.73
N LEU A 339 -17.58 -9.84 -15.70
CA LEU A 339 -17.33 -8.57 -16.36
C LEU A 339 -18.55 -8.07 -17.13
N TYR A 340 -19.22 -8.98 -17.87
CA TYR A 340 -20.46 -8.68 -18.57
C TYR A 340 -21.54 -8.16 -17.63
N ASP A 341 -21.79 -8.88 -16.54
CA ASP A 341 -22.83 -8.53 -15.57
C ASP A 341 -22.53 -7.20 -14.87
N GLY A 342 -21.27 -6.97 -14.50
CA GLY A 342 -20.81 -5.69 -13.91
C GLY A 342 -20.99 -4.50 -14.87
N GLN A 343 -20.65 -4.68 -16.16
CA GLN A 343 -20.84 -3.64 -17.18
C GLN A 343 -22.31 -3.35 -17.45
N LEU A 344 -23.16 -4.38 -17.50
CA LEU A 344 -24.59 -4.25 -17.67
C LEU A 344 -25.24 -3.53 -16.47
N GLN A 345 -24.86 -3.90 -15.26
CA GLN A 345 -25.33 -3.24 -14.04
C GLN A 345 -24.93 -1.76 -14.00
N GLY A 346 -23.67 -1.45 -14.31
CA GLY A 346 -23.17 -0.09 -14.37
C GLY A 346 -23.91 0.76 -15.41
N LEU A 347 -24.11 0.23 -16.62
CA LEU A 347 -24.87 0.91 -17.68
C LEU A 347 -26.33 1.14 -17.26
N THR A 348 -26.98 0.14 -16.67
CA THR A 348 -28.38 0.24 -16.19
C THR A 348 -28.52 1.36 -15.15
N ALA A 349 -27.58 1.46 -14.22
CA ALA A 349 -27.56 2.53 -13.23
C ALA A 349 -27.37 3.91 -13.88
N HIS A 350 -26.47 4.05 -14.86
CA HIS A 350 -26.23 5.29 -15.62
C HIS A 350 -27.49 5.69 -16.42
N LEU A 351 -28.12 4.74 -17.12
CA LEU A 351 -29.35 4.99 -17.88
C LEU A 351 -30.51 5.41 -16.93
N GLY A 352 -30.64 4.75 -15.77
CA GLY A 352 -31.65 5.12 -14.77
C GLY A 352 -31.44 6.55 -14.24
N LYS A 353 -30.18 6.94 -13.99
CA LYS A 353 -29.83 8.29 -13.53
C LYS A 353 -30.07 9.35 -14.62
N ALA A 354 -29.68 9.05 -15.86
CA ALA A 354 -29.90 9.95 -16.98
C ALA A 354 -31.39 10.14 -17.29
N ARG A 355 -32.18 9.05 -17.31
CA ARG A 355 -33.64 9.13 -17.51
C ARG A 355 -34.34 9.99 -16.45
N ARG A 356 -33.97 9.87 -15.18
CA ARG A 356 -34.51 10.75 -14.11
C ARG A 356 -34.23 12.21 -14.40
N LYS A 357 -32.97 12.57 -14.68
CA LYS A 357 -32.56 13.95 -14.98
C LYS A 357 -33.26 14.50 -16.24
N LEU A 358 -33.43 13.68 -17.29
CA LEU A 358 -34.15 14.10 -18.50
C LEU A 358 -35.66 14.31 -18.21
N ARG A 359 -36.30 13.48 -17.36
CA ARG A 359 -37.69 13.71 -16.93
C ARG A 359 -37.84 15.01 -16.14
N ASP A 360 -36.89 15.29 -15.25
CA ASP A 360 -36.91 16.54 -14.48
C ASP A 360 -36.76 17.75 -15.40
N LEU A 361 -35.85 17.70 -16.36
CA LEU A 361 -35.68 18.73 -17.38
C LEU A 361 -36.93 18.88 -18.26
N GLN A 362 -37.52 17.77 -18.71
CA GLN A 362 -38.79 17.73 -19.49
C GLN A 362 -39.93 18.40 -18.71
N THR A 363 -40.07 18.06 -17.44
CA THR A 363 -41.08 18.65 -16.55
C THR A 363 -40.86 20.15 -16.37
N GLN A 364 -39.62 20.59 -16.21
CA GLN A 364 -39.30 22.02 -16.10
C GLN A 364 -39.66 22.79 -17.38
N LEU A 365 -39.32 22.25 -18.53
CA LEU A 365 -39.63 22.85 -19.83
C LEU A 365 -41.15 22.92 -20.05
N GLN A 366 -41.86 21.85 -19.72
CA GLN A 366 -43.34 21.79 -19.79
C GLN A 366 -43.99 22.82 -18.88
N ARG A 367 -43.61 22.92 -17.62
CA ARG A 367 -44.14 23.91 -16.65
C ARG A 367 -43.91 25.34 -17.13
N ARG A 368 -42.77 25.63 -17.77
CA ARG A 368 -42.52 26.95 -18.37
C ARG A 368 -43.43 27.22 -19.55
N ARG A 369 -43.60 26.26 -20.45
CA ARG A 369 -44.50 26.35 -21.59
C ARG A 369 -45.95 26.62 -21.17
N GLU A 370 -46.36 26.01 -20.07
CA GLU A 370 -47.70 26.18 -19.49
C GLU A 370 -47.83 27.48 -18.65
N GLY A 371 -46.79 28.33 -18.59
CA GLY A 371 -46.83 29.59 -17.83
C GLY A 371 -46.82 29.40 -16.29
N LYS A 372 -46.57 28.18 -15.80
CA LYS A 372 -46.52 27.88 -14.36
C LYS A 372 -45.23 28.31 -13.66
N VAL A 373 -44.23 28.77 -14.41
CA VAL A 373 -42.97 29.29 -13.87
C VAL A 373 -42.91 30.78 -14.18
N LYS A 374 -43.04 31.62 -13.14
CA LYS A 374 -42.94 33.07 -13.23
C LYS A 374 -41.51 33.49 -12.83
N GLY A 375 -40.73 33.98 -13.74
CA GLY A 375 -39.38 34.52 -13.50
C GLY A 375 -38.23 33.64 -14.02
N GLY A 376 -37.01 34.21 -14.01
CA GLY A 376 -35.79 33.60 -14.55
C GLY A 376 -35.70 33.67 -16.09
N LYS A 377 -34.47 33.62 -16.62
CA LYS A 377 -34.19 33.64 -18.07
C LYS A 377 -34.78 32.38 -18.74
N ALA A 378 -35.50 32.56 -19.86
CA ALA A 378 -36.01 31.43 -20.61
C ALA A 378 -34.84 30.59 -21.18
N PRO A 379 -34.89 29.25 -21.11
CA PRO A 379 -33.84 28.40 -21.65
C PRO A 379 -33.86 28.52 -23.18
N THR A 380 -32.66 28.68 -23.77
CA THR A 380 -32.47 28.62 -25.22
C THR A 380 -32.34 27.15 -25.67
N LEU A 381 -32.65 26.89 -26.94
CA LEU A 381 -32.48 25.54 -27.51
C LEU A 381 -31.05 25.02 -27.30
N ASP A 382 -30.03 25.85 -27.50
CA ASP A 382 -28.62 25.48 -27.33
C ASP A 382 -28.28 25.19 -25.86
N SER A 383 -28.87 25.93 -24.92
CA SER A 383 -28.66 25.66 -23.50
C SER A 383 -29.26 24.31 -23.09
N VAL A 384 -30.43 23.95 -23.64
CA VAL A 384 -31.07 22.64 -23.39
C VAL A 384 -30.29 21.52 -24.07
N LYS A 385 -29.80 21.69 -25.28
CA LYS A 385 -28.92 20.70 -25.96
C LYS A 385 -27.64 20.44 -25.16
N LYS A 386 -26.99 21.48 -24.62
CA LYS A 386 -25.82 21.32 -23.73
C LYS A 386 -26.16 20.56 -22.45
N GLN A 387 -27.32 20.81 -21.86
CA GLN A 387 -27.78 20.06 -20.68
C GLN A 387 -28.02 18.58 -21.01
N ILE A 388 -28.69 18.27 -22.14
CA ILE A 388 -28.91 16.91 -22.63
C ILE A 388 -27.56 16.20 -22.80
N HIS A 389 -26.61 16.82 -23.49
CA HIS A 389 -25.26 16.25 -23.67
C HIS A 389 -24.59 15.97 -22.33
N THR A 390 -24.65 16.92 -21.39
CA THR A 390 -24.11 16.72 -20.03
C THR A 390 -24.79 15.57 -19.27
N ILE A 391 -26.12 15.46 -19.38
CA ILE A 391 -26.88 14.38 -18.76
C ILE A 391 -26.53 13.02 -19.35
N CYS A 392 -26.32 12.95 -20.66
CA CYS A 392 -26.03 11.72 -21.41
C CYS A 392 -24.52 11.41 -21.52
N SER A 393 -23.62 12.21 -20.95
CA SER A 393 -22.16 12.09 -21.10
C SER A 393 -21.54 10.83 -20.46
N ALA A 394 -22.28 10.09 -19.64
CA ALA A 394 -21.81 8.83 -19.07
C ALA A 394 -21.59 7.78 -20.18
N GLN A 395 -20.60 6.92 -19.97
CA GLN A 395 -20.17 5.93 -20.95
C GLN A 395 -21.36 5.13 -21.53
N PHE A 396 -21.45 5.07 -22.84
CA PHE A 396 -22.49 4.41 -23.65
C PHE A 396 -23.90 5.00 -23.57
N VAL A 397 -24.19 5.91 -22.65
CA VAL A 397 -25.55 6.44 -22.45
C VAL A 397 -26.04 7.17 -23.71
N GLU A 398 -25.25 8.03 -24.31
CA GLU A 398 -25.61 8.80 -25.51
C GLU A 398 -25.90 7.90 -26.74
N LYS A 399 -25.25 6.72 -26.80
CA LYS A 399 -25.48 5.75 -27.88
C LYS A 399 -26.84 5.07 -27.76
N ILE A 400 -27.39 4.98 -26.55
CA ILE A 400 -28.57 4.20 -26.22
C ILE A 400 -29.78 5.11 -25.92
N LEU A 401 -29.57 6.21 -25.21
CA LEU A 401 -30.63 7.13 -24.80
C LEU A 401 -30.67 8.31 -25.79
N LYS A 402 -31.60 8.24 -26.74
CA LYS A 402 -31.80 9.29 -27.73
C LYS A 402 -32.72 10.35 -27.15
N ALA A 403 -32.20 11.58 -27.00
CA ALA A 403 -32.90 12.72 -26.44
C ALA A 403 -32.78 13.93 -27.38
N GLU A 404 -33.90 14.55 -27.68
CA GLU A 404 -33.99 15.67 -28.61
C GLU A 404 -34.84 16.80 -28.04
N ALA A 405 -34.40 18.03 -28.24
CA ALA A 405 -35.14 19.20 -27.87
C ALA A 405 -35.54 19.99 -29.15
N GLN A 406 -36.76 20.43 -29.22
CA GLN A 406 -37.28 21.21 -30.35
C GLN A 406 -38.18 22.37 -29.87
N PRO A 407 -38.29 23.44 -30.63
CA PRO A 407 -39.24 24.50 -30.35
C PRO A 407 -40.69 23.99 -30.46
N LEU A 408 -41.51 24.34 -29.48
CA LEU A 408 -42.96 24.05 -29.53
C LEU A 408 -43.73 25.23 -28.94
N GLY A 409 -44.49 25.94 -29.79
CA GLY A 409 -45.20 27.15 -29.41
C GLY A 409 -44.24 28.25 -28.89
N ARG A 410 -44.52 28.78 -27.67
CA ARG A 410 -43.66 29.80 -27.02
C ARG A 410 -42.57 29.18 -26.13
N GLY A 411 -42.27 27.88 -26.25
CA GLY A 411 -41.30 27.20 -25.42
C GLY A 411 -40.53 26.10 -26.15
N LEU A 412 -39.94 25.22 -25.39
CA LEU A 412 -39.23 24.04 -25.87
C LEU A 412 -39.89 22.76 -25.39
N GLU A 413 -39.83 21.74 -26.22
CA GLU A 413 -40.22 20.38 -25.87
C GLU A 413 -39.01 19.48 -25.86
N LEU A 414 -38.89 18.62 -24.86
CA LEU A 414 -37.87 17.58 -24.77
C LEU A 414 -38.55 16.22 -24.91
N THR A 415 -38.11 15.44 -25.87
CA THR A 415 -38.50 14.03 -26.02
C THR A 415 -37.26 13.15 -25.84
N PHE A 416 -37.44 11.96 -25.28
CA PHE A 416 -36.38 10.99 -25.21
C PHE A 416 -36.89 9.56 -25.21
N ARG A 417 -36.12 8.66 -25.80
CA ARG A 417 -36.42 7.24 -25.88
C ARG A 417 -35.17 6.40 -25.74
N THR A 418 -35.32 5.16 -25.28
CA THR A 418 -34.25 4.17 -25.28
C THR A 418 -34.24 3.44 -26.60
N ASP A 419 -33.07 3.39 -27.22
CA ASP A 419 -32.82 2.54 -28.38
C ASP A 419 -32.48 1.13 -27.89
N GLN A 420 -33.46 0.25 -27.82
CA GLN A 420 -33.28 -1.11 -27.34
C GLN A 420 -32.37 -1.92 -28.26
N ALA A 421 -32.47 -1.72 -29.56
CA ALA A 421 -31.61 -2.41 -30.53
C ALA A 421 -30.13 -2.04 -30.35
N ALA A 422 -29.84 -0.77 -30.06
CA ALA A 422 -28.48 -0.32 -29.74
C ALA A 422 -27.97 -0.91 -28.42
N LEU A 423 -28.83 -1.01 -27.39
CA LEU A 423 -28.50 -1.66 -26.13
C LEU A 423 -28.17 -3.15 -26.33
N ASP A 424 -29.03 -3.88 -27.01
CA ASP A 424 -28.85 -5.32 -27.27
C ASP A 424 -27.59 -5.59 -28.12
N ARG A 425 -27.32 -4.71 -29.08
CA ARG A 425 -26.10 -4.78 -29.89
C ARG A 425 -24.87 -4.54 -29.03
N LEU A 426 -24.86 -3.52 -28.18
CA LEU A 426 -23.75 -3.21 -27.28
C LEU A 426 -23.46 -4.37 -26.34
N CYS A 427 -24.50 -4.92 -25.68
CA CYS A 427 -24.38 -6.05 -24.78
C CYS A 427 -23.80 -7.29 -25.47
N ARG A 428 -24.31 -7.62 -26.65
CA ARG A 428 -23.88 -8.82 -27.41
C ARG A 428 -22.47 -8.68 -27.99
N VAL A 429 -22.12 -7.50 -28.49
CA VAL A 429 -20.86 -7.30 -29.23
C VAL A 429 -19.72 -6.96 -28.29
N GLN A 430 -19.91 -6.11 -27.28
CA GLN A 430 -18.82 -5.50 -26.54
C GLN A 430 -18.73 -5.96 -25.07
N PHE A 431 -19.86 -6.21 -24.39
CA PHE A 431 -19.82 -6.50 -22.96
C PHE A 431 -19.19 -7.86 -22.66
N GLY A 432 -18.47 -7.90 -21.55
CA GLY A 432 -17.74 -9.09 -21.09
C GLY A 432 -16.48 -9.41 -21.88
N LYS A 433 -16.16 -8.64 -22.94
CA LYS A 433 -15.04 -8.94 -23.84
C LYS A 433 -13.85 -8.01 -23.57
N THR A 434 -12.64 -8.62 -23.62
CA THR A 434 -11.36 -7.89 -23.58
C THR A 434 -10.48 -8.42 -24.70
N ILE A 435 -9.80 -7.51 -25.42
CA ILE A 435 -8.86 -7.88 -26.47
C ILE A 435 -7.46 -7.74 -25.89
N LEU A 436 -6.77 -8.84 -25.72
CA LEU A 436 -5.37 -8.91 -25.30
C LEU A 436 -4.48 -9.11 -26.51
N PHE A 437 -3.24 -8.63 -26.45
CA PHE A 437 -2.24 -8.84 -27.49
C PHE A 437 -0.86 -8.99 -26.88
N THR A 438 -0.01 -9.78 -27.54
CA THR A 438 1.33 -10.11 -27.07
C THR A 438 2.24 -10.47 -28.24
N ASP A 439 3.53 -10.34 -28.05
CA ASP A 439 4.58 -10.91 -28.91
C ASP A 439 5.04 -12.31 -28.43
N ASN A 440 4.63 -12.76 -27.23
CA ASN A 440 4.85 -14.12 -26.75
C ASN A 440 4.00 -15.14 -27.55
N ALA A 441 4.49 -15.55 -28.71
CA ALA A 441 3.75 -16.47 -29.60
C ALA A 441 3.55 -17.86 -28.97
N ASP A 442 4.48 -18.30 -28.12
CA ASP A 442 4.50 -19.63 -27.51
C ASP A 442 3.66 -19.75 -26.24
N TRP A 443 3.20 -18.61 -25.69
CA TRP A 443 2.36 -18.63 -24.50
C TRP A 443 0.96 -19.14 -24.81
N THR A 444 0.39 -19.93 -23.89
CA THR A 444 -1.00 -20.35 -23.96
C THR A 444 -1.94 -19.17 -23.66
N GLU A 445 -3.21 -19.30 -24.01
CA GLU A 445 -4.22 -18.28 -23.69
C GLU A 445 -4.36 -18.09 -22.18
N GLU A 446 -4.23 -19.17 -21.41
CA GLU A 446 -4.25 -19.14 -19.94
C GLU A 446 -3.11 -18.29 -19.40
N GLN A 447 -1.88 -18.48 -19.88
CA GLN A 447 -0.70 -17.70 -19.46
C GLN A 447 -0.87 -16.23 -19.78
N ILE A 448 -1.35 -15.89 -21.00
CA ILE A 448 -1.59 -14.51 -21.43
C ILE A 448 -2.65 -13.85 -20.56
N VAL A 449 -3.77 -14.54 -20.30
CA VAL A 449 -4.87 -13.99 -19.50
C VAL A 449 -4.49 -13.83 -18.03
N LEU A 450 -3.77 -14.79 -17.44
CA LEU A 450 -3.27 -14.69 -16.08
C LEU A 450 -2.28 -13.54 -15.92
N ALA A 451 -1.32 -13.42 -16.85
CA ALA A 451 -0.37 -12.31 -16.86
C ALA A 451 -1.11 -10.96 -16.92
N TYR A 452 -2.09 -10.81 -17.83
CA TYR A 452 -2.86 -9.57 -17.90
C TYR A 452 -3.70 -9.31 -16.64
N ARG A 453 -4.26 -10.35 -16.03
CA ARG A 453 -5.03 -10.22 -14.80
C ARG A 453 -4.19 -9.81 -13.60
N SER A 454 -2.88 -10.10 -13.58
CA SER A 454 -2.02 -9.64 -12.48
C SER A 454 -1.99 -8.11 -12.36
N GLN A 455 -2.41 -7.39 -13.42
CA GLN A 455 -2.48 -5.93 -13.44
C GLN A 455 -3.46 -5.34 -12.40
N TYR A 456 -4.56 -6.04 -12.04
CA TYR A 456 -5.48 -5.51 -11.03
C TYR A 456 -4.80 -5.33 -9.66
N HIS A 457 -3.77 -6.05 -9.42
CA HIS A 457 -3.03 -6.03 -8.18
C HIS A 457 -2.19 -4.74 -8.00
N ILE A 458 -1.62 -4.17 -9.06
CA ILE A 458 -0.90 -2.90 -8.95
C ILE A 458 -1.87 -1.76 -8.61
N GLU A 459 -3.11 -1.82 -9.10
CA GLU A 459 -4.16 -0.89 -8.70
C GLU A 459 -4.45 -0.96 -7.19
N ASP A 460 -4.37 -2.17 -6.60
CA ASP A 460 -4.54 -2.35 -5.17
C ASP A 460 -3.36 -1.76 -4.38
N SER A 461 -2.13 -1.94 -4.85
CA SER A 461 -0.95 -1.28 -4.29
C SER A 461 -1.10 0.24 -4.28
N PHE A 462 -1.60 0.84 -5.36
CA PHE A 462 -1.89 2.27 -5.40
C PHE A 462 -3.01 2.70 -4.44
N LYS A 463 -4.02 1.88 -4.24
CA LYS A 463 -5.06 2.14 -3.23
C LYS A 463 -4.46 2.11 -1.84
N GLN A 464 -3.57 1.15 -1.54
CA GLN A 464 -2.85 1.09 -0.27
C GLN A 464 -2.00 2.35 -0.06
N MET A 465 -1.21 2.79 -1.05
CA MET A 465 -0.41 4.02 -0.97
C MET A 465 -1.24 5.30 -0.83
N LYS A 466 -2.53 5.27 -1.17
CA LYS A 466 -3.48 6.38 -0.95
C LYS A 466 -4.23 6.28 0.38
N ASN A 467 -4.04 5.20 1.14
CA ASN A 467 -4.64 5.03 2.44
C ASN A 467 -3.92 5.93 3.48
N PRO A 468 -4.64 6.74 4.28
CA PRO A 468 -4.00 7.60 5.27
C PRO A 468 -3.50 6.85 6.51
N HIS A 469 -3.89 5.59 6.71
CA HIS A 469 -3.58 4.84 7.92
C HIS A 469 -2.38 3.89 7.75
N PHE A 470 -2.20 3.32 6.56
CA PHE A 470 -1.12 2.38 6.24
C PHE A 470 -0.58 2.66 4.84
N LEU A 471 0.72 2.50 4.67
CA LEU A 471 1.42 2.73 3.40
C LEU A 471 1.19 4.13 2.79
N GLY A 472 0.79 5.09 3.62
CA GLY A 472 0.31 6.38 3.15
C GLY A 472 1.39 7.24 2.49
N TRP A 473 1.17 7.62 1.23
CA TRP A 473 1.89 8.71 0.58
C TRP A 473 1.76 10.03 1.37
N SER A 474 0.56 10.33 1.81
CA SER A 474 0.28 11.52 2.63
C SER A 474 0.54 11.27 4.12
N PRO A 475 0.96 12.30 4.90
CA PRO A 475 1.18 13.67 4.46
C PRO A 475 2.50 13.87 3.73
N MET A 476 2.49 14.69 2.65
CA MET A 476 3.67 15.11 1.90
C MET A 476 3.77 16.65 1.91
N PHE A 477 4.78 17.18 2.62
CA PHE A 477 5.02 18.62 2.76
C PHE A 477 6.36 19.04 2.14
N HIS A 478 6.70 18.47 0.99
CA HIS A 478 7.95 18.77 0.27
C HIS A 478 7.68 19.73 -0.89
N TRP A 479 8.59 20.69 -1.10
CA TRP A 479 8.41 21.79 -2.04
C TRP A 479 9.43 21.77 -3.19
N THR A 480 10.40 20.87 -3.15
CA THR A 480 11.40 20.69 -4.20
C THR A 480 11.25 19.33 -4.85
N ASP A 481 11.57 19.24 -6.12
CA ASP A 481 11.45 18.01 -6.89
C ASP A 481 12.33 16.89 -6.32
N SER A 482 13.56 17.21 -5.91
CA SER A 482 14.46 16.25 -5.26
C SER A 482 13.85 15.61 -4.02
N LYS A 483 13.25 16.41 -3.12
CA LYS A 483 12.61 15.88 -1.91
C LYS A 483 11.34 15.08 -2.21
N ILE A 484 10.61 15.43 -3.27
CA ILE A 484 9.44 14.67 -3.73
C ILE A 484 9.88 13.29 -4.24
N GLN A 485 10.98 13.21 -4.98
CA GLN A 485 11.56 11.95 -5.45
C GLN A 485 11.99 11.05 -4.29
N VAL A 486 12.72 11.59 -3.30
CA VAL A 486 13.12 10.82 -2.11
C VAL A 486 11.91 10.38 -1.27
N HIS A 487 10.87 11.23 -1.21
CA HIS A 487 9.60 10.86 -0.57
C HIS A 487 8.95 9.66 -1.26
N ALA A 488 8.90 9.67 -2.58
CA ALA A 488 8.41 8.53 -3.36
C ALA A 488 9.23 7.27 -3.06
N PHE A 489 10.54 7.38 -3.04
CA PHE A 489 11.44 6.26 -2.80
C PHE A 489 11.16 5.58 -1.46
N TYR A 490 11.11 6.29 -0.33
CA TYR A 490 10.82 5.62 0.93
C TYR A 490 9.36 5.13 1.06
N CYS A 491 8.41 5.71 0.33
CA CYS A 491 7.06 5.14 0.22
C CYS A 491 7.06 3.83 -0.58
N VAL A 492 7.89 3.73 -1.61
CA VAL A 492 8.10 2.49 -2.37
C VAL A 492 8.83 1.44 -1.53
N LEU A 493 9.83 1.85 -0.73
CA LEU A 493 10.46 0.95 0.24
C LEU A 493 9.45 0.41 1.28
N ALA A 494 8.49 1.23 1.72
CA ALA A 494 7.42 0.76 2.61
C ALA A 494 6.54 -0.31 1.94
N LEU A 495 6.18 -0.09 0.67
CA LEU A 495 5.47 -1.09 -0.13
C LEU A 495 6.30 -2.37 -0.32
N LEU A 496 7.58 -2.24 -0.60
CA LEU A 496 8.52 -3.36 -0.72
C LEU A 496 8.51 -4.25 0.53
N LEU A 497 8.75 -3.65 1.70
CA LEU A 497 8.82 -4.38 2.96
C LEU A 497 7.49 -5.08 3.29
N THR A 498 6.38 -4.41 3.08
CA THR A 498 5.05 -4.98 3.36
C THR A 498 4.66 -6.08 2.36
N SER A 499 5.00 -5.94 1.09
CA SER A 499 4.75 -6.95 0.06
C SER A 499 5.59 -8.23 0.30
N LEU A 500 6.85 -8.07 0.70
CA LEU A 500 7.71 -9.21 1.09
C LEU A 500 7.15 -9.94 2.33
N LEU A 501 6.71 -9.20 3.33
CA LEU A 501 6.09 -9.75 4.52
C LEU A 501 4.79 -10.51 4.19
N GLN A 502 3.96 -9.95 3.33
CA GLN A 502 2.73 -10.58 2.83
C GLN A 502 3.04 -11.89 2.09
N ARG A 503 4.03 -11.85 1.17
CA ARG A 503 4.46 -13.02 0.40
C ARG A 503 4.96 -14.14 1.32
N GLU A 504 5.75 -13.81 2.31
CA GLU A 504 6.28 -14.78 3.27
C GLU A 504 5.16 -15.50 4.04
N LEU A 505 4.22 -14.74 4.56
CA LEU A 505 3.11 -15.31 5.33
C LEU A 505 2.15 -16.13 4.46
N ALA A 506 1.89 -15.69 3.22
CA ALA A 506 1.13 -16.48 2.26
C ALA A 506 1.81 -17.82 1.96
N GLY A 507 3.15 -17.82 1.78
CA GLY A 507 3.95 -19.04 1.62
C GLY A 507 3.94 -19.97 2.84
N LYS A 508 3.65 -19.42 4.02
CA LYS A 508 3.49 -20.17 5.30
C LYS A 508 2.02 -20.55 5.61
N GLY A 509 1.10 -20.33 4.65
CA GLY A 509 -0.30 -20.73 4.78
C GLY A 509 -1.24 -19.69 5.41
N GLU A 510 -0.78 -18.44 5.61
CA GLU A 510 -1.60 -17.34 6.10
C GLU A 510 -1.73 -16.21 5.04
N PRO A 511 -2.59 -16.38 4.01
CA PRO A 511 -2.76 -15.42 2.93
C PRO A 511 -3.65 -14.25 3.37
N LEU A 512 -3.06 -13.23 3.99
CA LEU A 512 -3.74 -12.03 4.43
C LEU A 512 -3.51 -10.87 3.45
N SER A 513 -4.47 -9.93 3.36
CA SER A 513 -4.22 -8.64 2.71
C SER A 513 -3.22 -7.81 3.53
N ILE A 514 -2.48 -6.91 2.88
CA ILE A 514 -1.53 -6.03 3.57
C ILE A 514 -2.22 -5.25 4.71
N HIS A 515 -3.41 -4.72 4.47
CA HIS A 515 -4.17 -4.00 5.49
C HIS A 515 -4.43 -4.88 6.72
N ARG A 516 -5.01 -6.07 6.50
CA ARG A 516 -5.33 -6.99 7.60
C ARG A 516 -4.07 -7.45 8.34
N LEU A 517 -3.00 -7.68 7.62
CA LEU A 517 -1.71 -8.06 8.17
C LEU A 517 -1.14 -6.99 9.11
N LEU A 518 -1.08 -5.74 8.65
CA LEU A 518 -0.57 -4.63 9.46
C LEU A 518 -1.48 -4.33 10.65
N GLU A 519 -2.80 -4.43 10.49
CA GLU A 519 -3.78 -4.27 11.58
C GLU A 519 -3.59 -5.32 12.68
N GLU A 520 -3.45 -6.60 12.31
CA GLU A 520 -3.25 -7.68 13.29
C GLU A 520 -1.89 -7.57 13.99
N LEU A 521 -0.82 -7.34 13.25
CA LEU A 521 0.51 -7.17 13.84
C LEU A 521 0.59 -5.92 14.72
N GLY A 522 -0.02 -4.80 14.31
CA GLY A 522 -0.08 -3.55 15.10
C GLY A 522 -0.85 -3.69 16.41
N GLY A 523 -1.68 -4.71 16.55
CA GLY A 523 -2.34 -5.09 17.80
C GLY A 523 -1.39 -5.74 18.83
N ILE A 524 -0.22 -6.24 18.39
CA ILE A 524 0.80 -6.81 19.29
C ILE A 524 1.71 -5.68 19.76
N ARG A 525 1.59 -5.31 21.04
CA ARG A 525 2.33 -4.20 21.62
C ARG A 525 3.21 -4.66 22.77
N GLU A 526 4.34 -4.01 22.96
CA GLU A 526 5.20 -4.16 24.10
C GLU A 526 4.75 -3.20 25.21
N THR A 527 4.60 -3.70 26.42
CA THR A 527 4.21 -2.91 27.59
C THR A 527 5.32 -3.00 28.61
N LEU A 528 5.91 -1.86 28.96
CA LEU A 528 6.83 -1.69 30.06
C LEU A 528 6.03 -1.30 31.30
N VAL A 529 6.11 -2.09 32.35
CA VAL A 529 5.44 -1.85 33.64
C VAL A 529 6.49 -1.47 34.66
N VAL A 530 6.33 -0.30 35.29
CA VAL A 530 7.23 0.21 36.33
C VAL A 530 6.58 0.00 37.68
N TYR A 531 7.27 -0.68 38.57
CA TYR A 531 6.82 -0.95 39.94
C TYR A 531 7.54 -0.07 40.96
N PRO A 532 6.95 0.14 42.18
CA PRO A 532 7.59 0.89 43.23
C PRO A 532 8.96 0.27 43.62
N ARG A 533 9.88 1.14 43.98
CA ARG A 533 11.17 0.72 44.58
C ARG A 533 10.95 -0.16 45.79
N ARG A 534 11.54 -1.34 45.82
CA ARG A 534 11.62 -2.13 47.06
C ARG A 534 12.72 -1.57 47.96
N GLN A 535 12.52 -1.70 49.26
CA GLN A 535 13.50 -1.25 50.25
C GLN A 535 14.85 -1.94 50.01
N GLY A 536 15.91 -1.18 49.83
CA GLY A 536 17.26 -1.69 49.51
C GLY A 536 17.63 -1.73 48.03
N GLN A 537 16.71 -1.42 47.08
CA GLN A 537 17.03 -1.33 45.65
C GLN A 537 17.36 0.11 45.24
N ARG A 538 18.38 0.28 44.42
CA ARG A 538 18.78 1.60 43.87
C ARG A 538 17.82 2.10 42.79
N GLN A 539 17.16 1.21 42.05
CA GLN A 539 16.25 1.52 40.92
C GLN A 539 14.87 0.89 41.10
N ALA A 540 13.85 1.45 40.47
CA ALA A 540 12.52 0.87 40.38
C ALA A 540 12.59 -0.47 39.63
N SER A 541 11.76 -1.43 40.04
CA SER A 541 11.65 -2.71 39.34
C SER A 541 10.80 -2.51 38.07
N THR A 542 11.25 -3.05 36.94
CA THR A 542 10.52 -3.01 35.67
C THR A 542 10.21 -4.42 35.20
N ALA A 543 9.06 -4.58 34.55
CA ALA A 543 8.71 -5.81 33.84
C ALA A 543 8.24 -5.45 32.44
N THR A 544 8.70 -6.21 31.45
CA THR A 544 8.24 -6.07 30.07
C THR A 544 7.36 -7.25 29.71
N CYS A 545 6.19 -6.98 29.15
CA CYS A 545 5.28 -7.99 28.65
C CYS A 545 4.69 -7.55 27.30
N LEU A 546 4.17 -8.53 26.56
CA LEU A 546 3.38 -8.24 25.34
C LEU A 546 1.89 -8.20 25.69
N THR A 547 1.13 -7.44 24.91
CA THR A 547 -0.34 -7.45 24.99
C THR A 547 -0.89 -8.86 24.78
N ARG A 548 -2.07 -9.14 25.33
CA ARG A 548 -2.75 -10.42 25.09
C ARG A 548 -3.05 -10.56 23.60
N MET A 549 -2.54 -11.61 22.99
CA MET A 549 -2.70 -11.88 21.56
C MET A 549 -3.95 -12.71 21.28
N THR A 550 -4.61 -12.40 20.16
CA THR A 550 -5.63 -13.28 19.55
C THR A 550 -4.98 -14.56 19.00
N ALA A 551 -5.78 -15.57 18.66
CA ALA A 551 -5.25 -16.80 18.05
C ALA A 551 -4.51 -16.53 16.72
N LEU A 552 -4.98 -15.58 15.91
CA LEU A 552 -4.30 -15.19 14.68
C LEU A 552 -2.98 -14.47 14.98
N GLN A 553 -2.97 -13.53 15.90
CA GLN A 553 -1.75 -12.82 16.32
C GLN A 553 -0.68 -13.78 16.85
N GLN A 554 -1.08 -14.80 17.64
CA GLN A 554 -0.15 -15.83 18.12
C GLN A 554 0.48 -16.62 16.97
N ARG A 555 -0.33 -17.01 15.96
CA ARG A 555 0.19 -17.68 14.78
C ARG A 555 1.17 -16.78 14.01
N LEU A 556 0.80 -15.54 13.74
CA LEU A 556 1.67 -14.57 13.05
C LEU A 556 2.97 -14.35 13.83
N PHE A 557 2.89 -14.17 15.13
CA PHE A 557 4.04 -14.01 16.03
C PHE A 557 5.00 -15.19 15.93
N SER A 558 4.47 -16.42 15.95
CA SER A 558 5.27 -17.63 15.81
C SER A 558 5.86 -17.84 14.42
N LEU A 559 5.06 -17.62 13.35
CA LEU A 559 5.49 -17.78 11.98
C LEU A 559 6.60 -16.80 11.57
N LEU A 560 6.60 -15.60 12.17
CA LEU A 560 7.60 -14.56 11.90
C LEU A 560 8.75 -14.58 12.93
N ASP A 561 8.77 -15.54 13.87
CA ASP A 561 9.79 -15.65 14.92
C ASP A 561 10.04 -14.32 15.67
N LEU A 562 8.96 -13.60 16.00
CA LEU A 562 9.07 -12.30 16.65
C LEU A 562 9.55 -12.39 18.11
N GLN A 563 9.60 -13.60 18.69
CA GLN A 563 10.11 -13.83 20.04
C GLN A 563 11.56 -13.32 20.21
N ARG A 564 12.38 -13.38 19.17
CA ARG A 564 13.79 -12.90 19.21
C ARG A 564 13.92 -11.39 19.43
N PHE A 565 12.86 -10.61 19.15
CA PHE A 565 12.80 -9.18 19.40
C PHE A 565 12.25 -8.81 20.78
N VAL A 566 11.76 -9.78 21.56
CA VAL A 566 11.26 -9.55 22.92
C VAL A 566 12.45 -9.44 23.86
N PRO A 567 12.51 -8.41 24.75
CA PRO A 567 13.58 -8.31 25.73
C PRO A 567 13.62 -9.55 26.64
N ALA A 568 14.83 -9.98 26.97
CA ALA A 568 14.99 -11.01 28.00
C ALA A 568 14.39 -10.52 29.33
N PRO A 569 13.71 -11.38 30.10
CA PRO A 569 13.25 -11.03 31.46
C PRO A 569 14.45 -10.54 32.31
N ARG A 570 14.34 -9.35 32.86
CA ARG A 570 15.35 -8.79 33.77
C ARG A 570 15.07 -9.19 35.19
#